data_dd1a7d88aa87c6754420b1fcdd08e8f9
#
_entry.id   dd1a7d88aa87c6754420b1fcdd08e8f9
#
_cell.length_a   1.000
_cell.length_b   1.000
_cell.length_c   1.000
_cell.angle_alpha   90.00
_cell.angle_beta   90.00
_cell.angle_gamma   90.00
#
_symmetry.space_group_name_H-M   'P 1'
#
loop_
_entity.id
_entity.type
_entity.pdbx_description
1 polymer ?
#
loop_
_entity_poly.entity_id
_entity_poly.type
_entity_poly.pdbx_seq_one_letter_code
_entity_poly.pdbx_strand_id
1 'polypeptide(L)'
;MKNKKLLIGASLITMLTTGAIGGVTPIQNASAHDISANQVSTQYTVTDTTQTNQEGGISTTVTQLNAQETTNSQASSSSKGASIYQAALSQVGAIQDCTKLVTNALKSVGINYHDWPAGYKSLGTIVPASEAQPGDLIYYANGGMGLAHIAVYAGNGQAIHGGWLGNQTVVNSADIGSGAVYIRVK
;
A
#
# COMPACT_ATOMS: atom_id res chain seq x y z
N MET A 1 47.39 17.26 -33.29
CA MET A 1 47.19 16.53 -34.57
C MET A 1 47.28 15.04 -34.31
N LYS A 2 46.19 14.31 -34.41
CA LYS A 2 46.01 12.92 -34.82
C LYS A 2 44.63 12.43 -34.38
N ASN A 3 43.71 12.47 -35.33
CA ASN A 3 42.37 11.90 -35.24
C ASN A 3 42.43 10.38 -35.20
N LYS A 4 41.78 9.73 -34.26
CA LYS A 4 41.47 8.29 -34.32
C LYS A 4 39.99 8.11 -34.51
N LYS A 5 39.62 7.68 -35.71
CA LYS A 5 38.29 7.18 -36.06
C LYS A 5 38.13 5.80 -35.45
N LEU A 6 37.02 5.57 -34.69
CA LEU A 6 36.63 4.25 -34.21
C LEU A 6 35.56 3.69 -35.14
N LEU A 7 35.86 2.55 -35.75
CA LEU A 7 35.00 1.81 -36.66
C LEU A 7 33.91 1.05 -35.87
N ILE A 8 32.69 1.19 -36.36
CA ILE A 8 31.53 0.44 -35.93
C ILE A 8 31.55 -0.90 -36.68
N GLY A 9 31.68 -2.01 -35.96
CA GLY A 9 31.51 -3.34 -36.51
C GLY A 9 30.05 -3.82 -36.28
N ALA A 10 29.29 -3.88 -37.35
CA ALA A 10 28.02 -4.57 -37.40
C ALA A 10 28.27 -6.07 -37.61
N SER A 11 27.82 -6.92 -36.71
CA SER A 11 27.82 -8.36 -36.91
C SER A 11 26.39 -8.86 -37.08
N LEU A 12 26.04 -9.17 -38.30
CA LEU A 12 24.83 -9.86 -38.70
C LEU A 12 25.06 -11.37 -38.50
N ILE A 13 24.33 -12.02 -37.66
CA ILE A 13 24.26 -13.48 -37.59
C ILE A 13 22.91 -13.93 -38.07
N THR A 14 22.87 -14.41 -39.31
CA THR A 14 21.75 -15.15 -39.88
C THR A 14 21.92 -16.62 -39.51
N MET A 15 21.02 -17.23 -38.80
CA MET A 15 20.92 -18.70 -38.70
C MET A 15 19.52 -19.13 -39.14
N LEU A 16 19.53 -19.74 -40.32
CA LEU A 16 18.44 -20.53 -40.86
C LEU A 16 18.63 -21.97 -40.40
N THR A 17 17.67 -22.58 -39.65
CA THR A 17 17.57 -24.03 -39.57
C THR A 17 16.08 -24.41 -39.62
N THR A 18 15.72 -25.09 -40.65
CA THR A 18 14.51 -25.86 -40.86
C THR A 18 14.56 -27.15 -40.03
N GLY A 19 13.46 -27.51 -39.36
CA GLY A 19 13.32 -28.83 -38.73
C GLY A 19 12.02 -28.95 -37.96
N ALA A 20 11.19 -29.86 -38.37
CA ALA A 20 9.77 -30.03 -38.11
C ALA A 20 9.39 -30.61 -36.74
N ILE A 21 8.13 -30.37 -36.35
CA ILE A 21 7.17 -31.22 -35.60
C ILE A 21 7.39 -31.32 -34.09
N GLY A 22 6.48 -30.75 -33.36
CA GLY A 22 6.24 -30.96 -31.93
C GLY A 22 5.47 -29.82 -31.33
N GLY A 23 4.15 -29.97 -31.17
CA GLY A 23 3.27 -28.92 -30.68
C GLY A 23 3.67 -28.45 -29.27
N VAL A 24 4.08 -27.21 -29.20
CA VAL A 24 4.16 -26.44 -27.94
C VAL A 24 3.06 -25.40 -28.03
N THR A 25 2.05 -25.60 -27.20
CA THR A 25 1.03 -24.59 -26.97
C THR A 25 1.69 -23.33 -26.43
N PRO A 26 1.46 -22.15 -26.99
CA PRO A 26 1.97 -20.92 -26.41
C PRO A 26 1.33 -20.72 -25.04
N ILE A 27 2.16 -20.60 -24.01
CA ILE A 27 1.74 -20.09 -22.72
C ILE A 27 1.35 -18.63 -22.96
N GLN A 28 0.07 -18.40 -23.01
CA GLN A 28 -0.46 -17.04 -23.06
C GLN A 28 -0.06 -16.32 -21.77
N ASN A 29 0.67 -15.22 -21.89
CA ASN A 29 0.88 -14.24 -20.86
C ASN A 29 -0.48 -13.94 -20.21
N ALA A 30 -0.60 -14.28 -18.93
CA ALA A 30 -1.71 -13.83 -18.13
C ALA A 30 -1.64 -12.30 -18.05
N SER A 31 -2.48 -11.66 -18.81
CA SER A 31 -2.83 -10.24 -18.66
C SER A 31 -3.18 -9.98 -17.20
N ALA A 32 -2.73 -8.80 -16.74
CA ALA A 32 -3.15 -8.23 -15.49
C ALA A 32 -4.65 -8.44 -15.29
N HIS A 33 -5.02 -9.30 -14.35
CA HIS A 33 -6.40 -9.46 -13.97
C HIS A 33 -6.82 -8.22 -13.19
N ASP A 34 -7.76 -7.47 -13.77
CA ASP A 34 -8.74 -6.69 -13.06
C ASP A 34 -9.17 -7.43 -11.80
N ILE A 35 -8.76 -6.92 -10.65
CA ILE A 35 -9.41 -7.28 -9.40
C ILE A 35 -10.68 -6.44 -9.35
N SER A 36 -11.66 -6.89 -10.12
CA SER A 36 -13.04 -6.46 -9.97
C SER A 36 -13.45 -6.79 -8.55
N ALA A 37 -13.87 -5.75 -7.83
CA ALA A 37 -14.42 -5.87 -6.49
C ALA A 37 -15.46 -6.99 -6.46
N ASN A 38 -15.10 -8.10 -5.81
CA ASN A 38 -16.03 -9.19 -5.57
C ASN A 38 -17.06 -8.71 -4.55
N GLN A 39 -18.18 -8.24 -5.05
CA GLN A 39 -19.40 -8.00 -4.29
C GLN A 39 -19.87 -9.36 -3.77
N VAL A 40 -19.45 -9.70 -2.56
CA VAL A 40 -20.10 -10.78 -1.82
C VAL A 40 -21.45 -10.25 -1.38
N SER A 41 -22.42 -10.36 -2.27
CA SER A 41 -23.83 -10.23 -1.94
C SER A 41 -24.25 -11.49 -1.20
N THR A 42 -24.13 -11.48 0.12
CA THR A 42 -24.75 -12.52 0.95
C THR A 42 -26.23 -12.20 1.03
N GLN A 43 -26.99 -12.79 0.12
CA GLN A 43 -28.45 -12.80 0.23
C GLN A 43 -28.84 -13.71 1.37
N TYR A 44 -29.18 -13.13 2.51
CA TYR A 44 -29.91 -13.85 3.55
C TYR A 44 -31.35 -13.94 3.13
N THR A 45 -31.76 -15.15 2.74
CA THR A 45 -33.17 -15.47 2.58
C THR A 45 -33.78 -15.54 3.97
N VAL A 46 -34.50 -14.50 4.37
CA VAL A 46 -35.34 -14.53 5.56
C VAL A 46 -36.55 -15.39 5.21
N THR A 47 -36.58 -16.62 5.68
CA THR A 47 -37.78 -17.45 5.65
C THR A 47 -38.72 -16.87 6.72
N ASP A 48 -39.78 -16.22 6.26
CA ASP A 48 -40.87 -15.74 7.09
C ASP A 48 -41.57 -16.96 7.72
N THR A 49 -41.30 -17.19 8.99
CA THR A 49 -42.13 -18.08 9.81
C THR A 49 -42.95 -17.20 10.73
N THR A 50 -44.14 -16.91 10.31
CA THR A 50 -45.18 -16.26 11.10
C THR A 50 -45.46 -17.07 12.36
N GLN A 51 -44.96 -16.58 13.50
CA GLN A 51 -45.55 -16.94 14.81
C GLN A 51 -45.81 -15.67 15.58
N THR A 52 -47.08 -15.36 15.70
CA THR A 52 -47.67 -14.39 16.60
C THR A 52 -47.39 -14.79 18.05
N ASN A 53 -46.67 -13.91 18.78
CA ASN A 53 -46.92 -13.67 20.19
C ASN A 53 -46.34 -12.30 20.60
N GLN A 54 -47.14 -11.57 21.31
CA GLN A 54 -46.93 -10.22 21.80
C GLN A 54 -45.78 -10.11 22.81
N GLU A 55 -45.30 -8.88 22.91
CA GLU A 55 -44.53 -8.19 23.95
C GLU A 55 -43.01 -8.21 23.79
N GLY A 56 -42.47 -7.01 23.66
CA GLY A 56 -41.08 -6.67 23.99
C GLY A 56 -40.14 -6.33 22.86
N GLY A 57 -40.51 -5.46 21.95
CA GLY A 57 -39.58 -5.01 20.90
C GLY A 57 -39.00 -3.63 21.12
N ILE A 58 -37.76 -3.48 21.60
CA ILE A 58 -36.94 -2.26 21.40
C ILE A 58 -35.42 -2.56 21.41
N SER A 59 -34.97 -3.80 21.37
CA SER A 59 -33.53 -4.09 21.51
C SER A 59 -32.76 -4.43 20.22
N THR A 60 -33.47 -4.67 19.11
CA THR A 60 -32.84 -5.20 17.92
C THR A 60 -32.34 -4.13 16.93
N THR A 61 -32.88 -2.90 17.01
CA THR A 61 -32.56 -1.86 16.00
C THR A 61 -31.24 -1.13 16.29
N VAL A 62 -30.85 -1.03 17.56
CA VAL A 62 -29.63 -0.30 17.96
C VAL A 62 -28.36 -1.09 17.65
N THR A 63 -28.40 -2.42 17.71
CA THR A 63 -27.23 -3.29 17.46
C THR A 63 -26.87 -3.35 15.97
N GLN A 64 -27.87 -3.23 15.08
CA GLN A 64 -27.59 -3.24 13.63
C GLN A 64 -26.98 -1.92 13.13
N LEU A 65 -27.34 -0.78 13.70
CA LEU A 65 -26.76 0.51 13.34
C LEU A 65 -25.27 0.60 13.73
N ASN A 66 -24.88 0.08 14.91
CA ASN A 66 -23.49 0.08 15.34
C ASN A 66 -22.59 -0.87 14.51
N ALA A 67 -23.13 -2.00 14.03
CA ALA A 67 -22.36 -2.93 13.19
C ALA A 67 -22.12 -2.35 11.79
N GLN A 68 -23.04 -1.56 11.27
CA GLN A 68 -22.92 -0.96 9.93
C GLN A 68 -21.97 0.25 9.91
N GLU A 69 -21.93 1.04 10.97
CA GLU A 69 -20.95 2.13 11.09
C GLU A 69 -19.53 1.61 11.25
N THR A 70 -19.33 0.53 12.00
CA THR A 70 -17.99 -0.05 12.21
C THR A 70 -17.43 -0.66 10.92
N THR A 71 -18.25 -1.37 10.14
CA THR A 71 -17.83 -1.97 8.88
C THR A 71 -17.57 -0.93 7.79
N ASN A 72 -18.35 0.13 7.74
CA ASN A 72 -18.17 1.20 6.76
C ASN A 72 -16.92 2.04 7.06
N SER A 73 -16.61 2.28 8.33
CA SER A 73 -15.40 2.98 8.76
C SER A 73 -14.13 2.17 8.45
N GLN A 74 -14.19 0.85 8.59
CA GLN A 74 -13.04 -0.04 8.33
C GLN A 74 -12.76 -0.22 6.81
N ALA A 75 -13.80 -0.31 5.99
CA ALA A 75 -13.68 -0.34 4.53
C ALA A 75 -13.12 0.99 3.99
N SER A 76 -13.54 2.12 4.52
CA SER A 76 -13.05 3.45 4.14
C SER A 76 -11.58 3.66 4.53
N SER A 77 -11.16 3.21 5.71
CA SER A 77 -9.76 3.33 6.15
C SER A 77 -8.82 2.41 5.37
N SER A 78 -9.26 1.20 4.99
CA SER A 78 -8.46 0.29 4.16
C SER A 78 -8.27 0.81 2.73
N SER A 79 -9.28 1.44 2.13
CA SER A 79 -9.18 2.06 0.80
C SER A 79 -8.25 3.28 0.82
N LYS A 80 -8.30 4.09 1.88
CA LYS A 80 -7.41 5.24 2.07
C LYS A 80 -5.95 4.78 2.24
N GLY A 81 -5.70 3.75 3.07
CA GLY A 81 -4.39 3.14 3.24
C GLY A 81 -3.83 2.63 1.91
N ALA A 82 -4.63 1.91 1.13
CA ALA A 82 -4.21 1.43 -0.19
C ALA A 82 -3.79 2.57 -1.12
N SER A 83 -4.52 3.68 -1.14
CA SER A 83 -4.16 4.86 -1.94
C SER A 83 -2.85 5.51 -1.46
N ILE A 84 -2.65 5.65 -0.15
CA ILE A 84 -1.40 6.17 0.43
C ILE A 84 -0.23 5.27 0.06
N TYR A 85 -0.38 3.95 0.16
CA TYR A 85 0.64 2.98 -0.21
C TYR A 85 1.04 3.10 -1.68
N GLN A 86 0.07 3.10 -2.60
CA GLN A 86 0.34 3.22 -4.04
C GLN A 86 1.02 4.54 -4.38
N ALA A 87 0.58 5.65 -3.77
CA ALA A 87 1.22 6.94 -3.95
C ALA A 87 2.64 7.00 -3.39
N ALA A 88 2.93 6.31 -2.29
CA ALA A 88 4.29 6.17 -1.78
C ALA A 88 5.15 5.30 -2.69
N LEU A 89 4.62 4.17 -3.16
CA LEU A 89 5.31 3.22 -4.04
C LEU A 89 5.72 3.88 -5.37
N SER A 90 4.87 4.73 -5.93
CA SER A 90 5.16 5.47 -7.17
C SER A 90 6.32 6.47 -7.04
N GLN A 91 6.75 6.78 -5.82
CA GLN A 91 7.87 7.69 -5.55
C GLN A 91 9.20 6.98 -5.34
N VAL A 92 9.25 5.64 -5.42
CA VAL A 92 10.51 4.87 -5.28
C VAL A 92 11.49 5.30 -6.35
N GLY A 93 12.74 5.57 -5.96
CA GLY A 93 13.80 6.13 -6.80
C GLY A 93 13.87 7.67 -6.79
N ALA A 94 12.85 8.38 -6.30
CA ALA A 94 12.90 9.84 -6.19
C ALA A 94 13.89 10.30 -5.11
N ILE A 95 14.56 11.42 -5.36
CA ILE A 95 15.46 12.08 -4.40
C ILE A 95 14.61 13.02 -3.52
N GLN A 96 14.39 12.65 -2.29
CA GLN A 96 13.61 13.40 -1.31
C GLN A 96 13.79 12.85 0.10
N ASP A 97 13.52 13.69 1.11
CA ASP A 97 13.51 13.27 2.50
C ASP A 97 12.26 12.47 2.89
N CYS A 98 12.25 11.93 4.11
CA CYS A 98 11.16 11.09 4.62
C CYS A 98 9.83 11.84 4.74
N THR A 99 9.85 13.11 5.15
CA THR A 99 8.64 13.92 5.33
C THR A 99 8.02 14.29 3.99
N LYS A 100 8.85 14.58 2.99
CA LYS A 100 8.41 14.87 1.62
C LYS A 100 7.70 13.67 0.98
N LEU A 101 8.27 12.48 1.14
CA LEU A 101 7.64 11.23 0.69
C LEU A 101 6.23 11.09 1.26
N VAL A 102 6.10 11.17 2.60
CA VAL A 102 4.81 10.98 3.28
C VAL A 102 3.83 12.10 2.95
N THR A 103 4.28 13.35 2.92
CA THR A 103 3.45 14.49 2.48
C THR A 103 2.85 14.26 1.09
N ASN A 104 3.66 13.81 0.14
CA ASN A 104 3.19 13.54 -1.23
C ASN A 104 2.21 12.35 -1.26
N ALA A 105 2.48 11.29 -0.49
CA ALA A 105 1.57 10.15 -0.40
C ALA A 105 0.21 10.54 0.20
N LEU A 106 0.17 11.37 1.23
CA LEU A 106 -1.05 11.86 1.87
C LEU A 106 -1.92 12.72 0.95
N LYS A 107 -1.32 13.44 0.01
CA LYS A 107 -2.06 14.23 -0.99
C LYS A 107 -2.96 13.38 -1.87
N SER A 108 -2.61 12.10 -2.10
CA SER A 108 -3.45 11.18 -2.88
C SER A 108 -4.83 10.93 -2.28
N VAL A 109 -4.97 11.18 -0.99
CA VAL A 109 -6.23 11.04 -0.23
C VAL A 109 -6.77 12.39 0.25
N GLY A 110 -6.30 13.50 -0.34
CA GLY A 110 -6.77 14.85 -0.05
C GLY A 110 -6.21 15.47 1.25
N ILE A 111 -5.22 14.85 1.88
CA ILE A 111 -4.61 15.36 3.12
C ILE A 111 -3.39 16.23 2.75
N ASN A 112 -3.52 17.54 2.94
CA ASN A 112 -2.43 18.51 2.80
C ASN A 112 -1.78 18.74 4.17
N TYR A 113 -0.77 17.95 4.48
CA TYR A 113 -0.07 18.01 5.76
C TYR A 113 1.44 17.87 5.55
N HIS A 114 2.21 18.71 6.24
CA HIS A 114 3.66 18.64 6.28
C HIS A 114 4.15 19.09 7.65
N ASP A 115 4.97 18.27 8.28
CA ASP A 115 5.51 18.53 9.61
C ASP A 115 6.79 17.70 9.81
N TRP A 116 7.43 17.87 10.96
CA TRP A 116 8.45 16.97 11.46
C TRP A 116 7.87 15.55 11.66
N PRO A 117 8.69 14.49 11.62
CA PRO A 117 8.19 13.11 11.69
C PRO A 117 7.21 12.85 12.84
N ALA A 118 7.43 13.45 14.01
CA ALA A 118 6.55 13.24 15.17
C ALA A 118 5.14 13.82 15.00
N GLY A 119 4.97 14.86 14.19
CA GLY A 119 3.68 15.51 13.94
C GLY A 119 2.68 14.60 13.22
N TYR A 120 3.17 13.71 12.36
CA TYR A 120 2.31 12.77 11.61
C TYR A 120 1.51 11.81 12.50
N LYS A 121 1.88 11.64 13.78
CA LYS A 121 1.10 10.86 14.75
C LYS A 121 -0.30 11.42 15.00
N SER A 122 -0.50 12.72 14.75
CA SER A 122 -1.80 13.38 14.91
C SER A 122 -2.81 13.05 13.82
N LEU A 123 -2.37 12.44 12.70
CA LEU A 123 -3.22 12.18 11.54
C LEU A 123 -4.08 10.93 11.65
N GLY A 124 -3.89 10.13 12.69
CA GLY A 124 -4.59 8.86 12.76
C GLY A 124 -4.62 8.22 14.13
N THR A 125 -4.95 6.95 14.11
CA THR A 125 -4.98 6.09 15.30
C THR A 125 -3.72 5.23 15.35
N ILE A 126 -3.11 5.12 16.52
CA ILE A 126 -2.00 4.20 16.74
C ILE A 126 -2.55 2.77 16.71
N VAL A 127 -1.91 1.92 15.93
CA VAL A 127 -2.23 0.50 15.82
C VAL A 127 -1.03 -0.36 16.24
N PRO A 128 -1.26 -1.56 16.78
CA PRO A 128 -0.18 -2.52 17.04
C PRO A 128 0.52 -2.92 15.72
N ALA A 129 1.80 -3.25 15.77
CA ALA A 129 2.56 -3.71 14.60
C ALA A 129 1.93 -4.97 13.94
N SER A 130 1.31 -5.84 14.75
CA SER A 130 0.59 -7.03 14.29
C SER A 130 -0.68 -6.73 13.47
N GLU A 131 -1.22 -5.53 13.59
CA GLU A 131 -2.42 -5.06 12.88
C GLU A 131 -2.09 -4.05 11.78
N ALA A 132 -0.81 -3.74 11.59
CA ALA A 132 -0.35 -2.79 10.60
C ALA A 132 -0.69 -3.26 9.18
N GLN A 133 -1.18 -2.35 8.34
CA GLN A 133 -1.60 -2.60 6.97
C GLN A 133 -0.83 -1.69 6.01
N PRO A 134 -0.62 -2.12 4.75
CA PRO A 134 -0.01 -1.25 3.75
C PRO A 134 -0.70 0.12 3.68
N GLY A 135 0.11 1.19 3.74
CA GLY A 135 -0.36 2.56 3.78
C GLY A 135 -0.49 3.16 5.19
N ASP A 136 -0.37 2.36 6.25
CA ASP A 136 -0.17 2.92 7.59
C ASP A 136 1.18 3.67 7.61
N LEU A 137 1.26 4.77 8.35
CA LEU A 137 2.54 5.47 8.54
C LEU A 137 3.31 4.80 9.66
N ILE A 138 4.65 4.83 9.57
CA ILE A 138 5.51 4.37 10.67
C ILE A 138 6.38 5.55 11.11
N TYR A 139 6.14 6.02 12.33
CA TYR A 139 7.02 6.94 13.01
C TYR A 139 8.09 6.17 13.78
N TYR A 140 9.34 6.62 13.68
CA TYR A 140 10.46 6.14 14.49
C TYR A 140 11.00 7.28 15.35
N ALA A 141 11.16 7.06 16.64
CA ALA A 141 11.82 8.03 17.51
C ALA A 141 13.29 8.21 17.13
N ASN A 142 13.92 7.15 16.64
CA ASN A 142 15.24 7.14 16.03
C ASN A 142 15.22 6.25 14.78
N GLY A 143 15.40 6.82 13.61
CA GLY A 143 15.43 6.14 12.32
C GLY A 143 16.77 5.46 11.99
N GLY A 144 17.61 5.17 12.98
CA GLY A 144 18.90 4.51 12.83
C GLY A 144 20.12 5.43 12.82
N MET A 145 19.91 6.75 12.71
CA MET A 145 20.99 7.77 12.70
C MET A 145 20.87 8.78 13.85
N GLY A 146 20.14 8.47 14.91
CA GLY A 146 19.89 9.39 16.02
C GLY A 146 18.81 10.43 15.75
N LEU A 147 18.17 10.43 14.58
CA LEU A 147 17.13 11.36 14.18
C LEU A 147 15.79 10.65 14.05
N ALA A 148 14.72 11.38 14.37
CA ALA A 148 13.37 10.89 14.13
C ALA A 148 13.13 10.68 12.63
N HIS A 149 12.30 9.68 12.29
CA HIS A 149 12.01 9.32 10.91
C HIS A 149 10.53 8.98 10.73
N ILE A 150 10.04 9.08 9.50
CA ILE A 150 8.69 8.71 9.09
C ILE A 150 8.74 7.92 7.78
N ALA A 151 7.93 6.86 7.67
CA ALA A 151 7.86 6.00 6.49
C ALA A 151 6.41 5.59 6.22
N VAL A 152 6.16 4.94 5.08
CA VAL A 152 4.88 4.31 4.75
C VAL A 152 5.07 2.79 4.79
N TYR A 153 4.27 2.10 5.61
CA TYR A 153 4.32 0.65 5.71
C TYR A 153 3.87 0.01 4.40
N ALA A 154 4.65 -0.96 3.92
CA ALA A 154 4.40 -1.66 2.65
C ALA A 154 3.84 -3.08 2.84
N GLY A 155 3.71 -3.53 4.10
CA GLY A 155 3.38 -4.93 4.41
C GLY A 155 4.61 -5.83 4.51
N ASN A 156 4.41 -7.03 5.05
CA ASN A 156 5.44 -8.08 5.12
C ASN A 156 6.77 -7.62 5.75
N GLY A 157 6.70 -6.75 6.76
CA GLY A 157 7.89 -6.23 7.43
C GLY A 157 8.72 -5.24 6.60
N GLN A 158 8.15 -4.69 5.53
CA GLN A 158 8.77 -3.68 4.67
C GLN A 158 8.09 -2.33 4.80
N ALA A 159 8.83 -1.27 4.49
CA ALA A 159 8.34 0.10 4.43
C ALA A 159 9.00 0.87 3.29
N ILE A 160 8.33 1.95 2.85
CA ILE A 160 8.85 2.89 1.87
C ILE A 160 9.42 4.07 2.64
N HIS A 161 10.72 4.29 2.47
CA HIS A 161 11.50 5.31 3.18
C HIS A 161 11.98 6.37 2.20
N GLY A 162 11.76 7.64 2.50
CA GLY A 162 12.49 8.75 1.89
C GLY A 162 13.73 9.08 2.73
N GLY A 163 14.67 9.81 2.17
CA GLY A 163 15.88 10.20 2.91
C GLY A 163 16.87 9.06 3.14
N TRP A 164 16.78 7.95 2.41
CA TRP A 164 17.75 6.86 2.48
C TRP A 164 19.11 7.30 1.92
N LEU A 165 20.11 6.43 1.92
CA LEU A 165 21.45 6.75 1.42
C LEU A 165 21.41 7.58 0.13
N GLY A 166 22.00 8.79 0.15
CA GLY A 166 21.90 9.75 -0.95
C GLY A 166 20.53 10.41 -1.08
N ASN A 167 19.75 10.44 -0.02
CA ASN A 167 18.41 11.06 0.04
C ASN A 167 17.38 10.39 -0.89
N GLN A 168 17.54 9.10 -1.17
CA GLN A 168 16.67 8.35 -2.07
C GLN A 168 15.40 7.84 -1.38
N THR A 169 14.36 7.63 -2.16
CA THR A 169 13.17 6.89 -1.76
C THR A 169 13.35 5.42 -2.13
N VAL A 170 13.28 4.54 -1.13
CA VAL A 170 13.52 3.10 -1.30
C VAL A 170 12.47 2.27 -0.57
N VAL A 171 12.29 1.01 -0.99
CA VAL A 171 11.63 -0.02 -0.18
C VAL A 171 12.71 -0.74 0.63
N ASN A 172 12.55 -0.80 1.94
CA ASN A 172 13.49 -1.47 2.83
C ASN A 172 12.76 -2.02 4.07
N SER A 173 13.50 -2.63 5.01
CA SER A 173 12.94 -3.15 6.25
C SER A 173 12.12 -2.09 6.99
N ALA A 174 10.97 -2.48 7.53
CA ALA A 174 10.21 -1.68 8.48
C ALA A 174 10.83 -1.73 9.90
N ASP A 175 11.72 -2.70 10.15
CA ASP A 175 12.44 -2.82 11.42
C ASP A 175 13.78 -2.10 11.33
N ILE A 176 13.75 -0.78 11.58
CA ILE A 176 14.92 0.08 11.61
C ILE A 176 14.94 0.91 12.89
N GLY A 177 16.15 1.23 13.38
CA GLY A 177 16.32 2.14 14.51
C GLY A 177 15.58 1.70 15.77
N SER A 178 14.75 2.59 16.33
CA SER A 178 13.97 2.30 17.55
C SER A 178 12.75 3.19 17.72
N GLY A 179 11.81 2.73 18.58
CA GLY A 179 10.60 3.47 18.92
C GLY A 179 9.62 3.58 17.78
N ALA A 180 9.46 2.49 16.99
CA ALA A 180 8.49 2.41 15.90
C ALA A 180 7.05 2.49 16.42
N VAL A 181 6.25 3.39 15.83
CA VAL A 181 4.82 3.57 16.12
C VAL A 181 4.08 3.56 14.79
N TYR A 182 3.13 2.63 14.64
CA TYR A 182 2.29 2.53 13.45
C TYR A 182 1.04 3.38 13.60
N ILE A 183 0.68 4.13 12.55
CA ILE A 183 -0.41 5.11 12.56
C ILE A 183 -1.32 4.83 11.38
N ARG A 184 -2.56 4.44 11.64
CA ARG A 184 -3.61 4.32 10.62
C ARG A 184 -4.25 5.66 10.40
N VAL A 185 -4.09 6.21 9.21
CA VAL A 185 -4.60 7.54 8.83
C VAL A 185 -6.14 7.51 8.78
N LYS A 186 -6.78 8.52 9.42
CA LYS A 186 -8.25 8.67 9.47
C LYS A 186 -8.80 9.40 8.25
#